data_334574b92e771c0487d1cd985877f398
#
_entry.id   334574b92e771c0487d1cd985877f398
#
_cell.length_a   1.000
_cell.length_b   1.000
_cell.length_c   1.000
_cell.angle_alpha   90.00
_cell.angle_beta   90.00
_cell.angle_gamma   90.00
#
_symmetry.space_group_name_H-M   'P 1'
#
loop_
_entity.id
_entity.type
_entity.pdbx_description
1 polymer ?
#
loop_
_entity_poly.entity_id
_entity_poly.type
_entity_poly.pdbx_seq_one_letter_code
_entity_poly.pdbx_strand_id
1 'polypeptide(L)'
;PVERKRVAELNGMSEKTLRNRLGDLKRYGVVGHQTRGQETITQDNEVLTDNLLLFWTNRRLILKNTIIVAFISLIISLLLPKWYASKAVVLSSGAGKFNFLSSISPIPVANFGLSTINEDINNFIAILQSRTVKEYMVNKFNLVERYNQRDIEYAMEAFEEKMELEVTEEGTLEISIIDKDPIVAKQMVSEALIMLDQINQNIGMEAGRYNREFLEKRLSQNENNLEKAELDLKIFQEKTGIIDLVAQLSSTMQMSAQAYNSIFDAYTELYAKKIETETQLAVAKTTLSINNPTLMQLEKLLNEQTFQLEQLMIELDAKLQYLLSSITPTQVDNIPNIEFSVSFNSLPSLGLENARLIREVKMQSTIQEILIPQYEQAKLEETKNIPTLQLIDKPKVAINKAKPKRALIVIGSTLMSILVSFTFVYAGHHTRDLRTALKRK
;
A
#
# COMPACT_ATOMS: atom_id res chain seq x y z
N PRO A 1 52.53 34.92 43.81
CA PRO A 1 53.10 35.39 45.11
C PRO A 1 53.69 36.82 45.01
N VAL A 2 54.44 37.15 43.99
CA VAL A 2 55.10 38.44 43.78
C VAL A 2 54.09 39.58 43.65
N GLU A 3 53.01 39.44 42.91
CA GLU A 3 51.98 40.49 42.76
C GLU A 3 51.22 40.83 44.04
N ARG A 4 50.93 39.85 44.91
CA ARG A 4 50.21 40.07 46.15
C ARG A 4 51.01 40.90 47.10
N LYS A 5 52.33 40.72 47.18
CA LYS A 5 53.25 41.48 47.98
C LYS A 5 53.31 42.93 47.51
N ARG A 6 53.35 43.14 46.22
CA ARG A 6 53.36 44.46 45.52
C ARG A 6 52.06 45.25 45.79
N VAL A 7 50.90 44.55 45.75
CA VAL A 7 49.59 45.16 46.00
C VAL A 7 49.42 45.49 47.50
N ALA A 8 49.97 44.69 48.35
CA ALA A 8 49.96 44.94 49.81
C ALA A 8 50.81 46.18 50.18
N GLU A 9 52.01 46.32 49.56
CA GLU A 9 52.88 47.45 49.75
C GLU A 9 52.28 48.76 49.21
N LEU A 10 51.63 48.74 48.05
CA LEU A 10 50.95 49.88 47.45
C LEU A 10 49.75 50.39 48.27
N ASN A 11 49.13 49.57 49.07
CA ASN A 11 47.99 49.94 49.91
C ASN A 11 48.35 50.08 51.41
N GLY A 12 49.65 50.07 51.72
CA GLY A 12 50.15 50.27 53.08
C GLY A 12 49.69 49.21 54.11
N MET A 13 49.41 47.99 53.61
CA MET A 13 48.90 46.88 54.41
C MET A 13 49.85 45.70 54.42
N SER A 14 49.88 44.96 55.52
CA SER A 14 50.64 43.69 55.57
C SER A 14 50.01 42.64 54.63
N GLU A 15 50.86 41.78 54.07
CA GLU A 15 50.37 40.67 53.17
C GLU A 15 49.32 39.77 53.88
N LYS A 16 49.46 39.61 55.22
CA LYS A 16 48.52 38.85 56.04
C LYS A 16 47.15 39.54 56.15
N THR A 17 47.14 40.87 56.23
CA THR A 17 45.89 41.67 56.26
C THR A 17 45.21 41.69 54.95
N LEU A 18 45.95 41.76 53.81
CA LEU A 18 45.42 41.66 52.50
C LEU A 18 44.79 40.28 52.24
N ARG A 19 45.43 39.21 52.68
CA ARG A 19 44.93 37.83 52.58
C ARG A 19 43.62 37.64 53.34
N ASN A 20 43.54 38.16 54.58
CA ASN A 20 42.30 38.07 55.34
C ASN A 20 41.15 38.86 54.70
N ARG A 21 41.37 40.07 54.25
CA ARG A 21 40.36 40.89 53.56
C ARG A 21 39.92 40.28 52.25
N LEU A 22 40.83 39.69 51.50
CA LEU A 22 40.49 38.92 50.29
C LEU A 22 39.67 37.66 50.61
N GLY A 23 39.95 37.01 51.74
CA GLY A 23 39.17 35.89 52.28
C GLY A 23 37.75 36.30 52.64
N ASP A 24 37.60 37.44 53.27
CA ASP A 24 36.30 37.99 53.68
C ASP A 24 35.51 38.47 52.45
N LEU A 25 36.13 39.14 51.50
CA LEU A 25 35.49 39.54 50.25
C LEU A 25 35.04 38.33 49.38
N LYS A 26 35.77 37.21 49.44
CA LYS A 26 35.30 35.93 48.82
C LYS A 26 34.12 35.35 49.59
N ARG A 27 34.10 35.46 50.97
CA ARG A 27 32.98 34.97 51.76
C ARG A 27 31.70 35.77 51.58
N TYR A 28 31.80 37.05 51.29
CA TYR A 28 30.66 37.94 51.03
C TYR A 28 30.28 38.05 49.59
N GLY A 29 30.89 37.21 48.69
CA GLY A 29 30.51 37.14 47.23
C GLY A 29 30.90 38.39 46.43
N VAL A 30 31.69 39.32 47.00
CA VAL A 30 32.11 40.56 46.33
C VAL A 30 33.24 40.32 45.30
N VAL A 31 34.05 39.27 45.54
CA VAL A 31 35.05 38.79 44.57
C VAL A 31 34.55 37.46 44.01
N GLY A 32 34.08 37.45 42.81
CA GLY A 32 33.56 36.25 42.13
C GLY A 32 34.64 35.16 42.10
N HIS A 33 34.24 33.92 42.45
CA HIS A 33 34.98 32.76 42.04
C HIS A 33 35.03 32.79 40.50
N GLN A 34 36.19 32.90 39.91
CA GLN A 34 36.34 32.45 38.54
C GLN A 34 35.93 30.97 38.49
N THR A 35 34.70 30.74 38.07
CA THR A 35 34.17 29.40 37.87
C THR A 35 34.98 28.74 36.76
N ARG A 36 35.28 27.46 36.94
CA ARG A 36 36.00 26.58 35.98
C ARG A 36 35.47 26.68 34.56
N GLY A 37 34.27 27.25 34.36
CA GLY A 37 33.65 27.52 33.05
C GLY A 37 34.20 28.78 32.33
N GLN A 38 34.79 29.76 33.02
CA GLN A 38 35.42 30.93 32.37
C GLN A 38 36.82 30.60 31.85
N GLU A 39 37.55 29.69 32.51
CA GLU A 39 38.85 29.22 32.03
C GLU A 39 38.69 28.33 30.79
N THR A 40 37.63 27.50 30.71
CA THR A 40 37.33 26.70 29.52
C THR A 40 36.88 27.57 28.35
N ILE A 41 36.07 28.61 28.55
CA ILE A 41 35.62 29.53 27.50
C ILE A 41 36.79 30.38 26.95
N THR A 42 37.72 30.81 27.80
CA THR A 42 38.91 31.53 27.31
C THR A 42 39.89 30.62 26.59
N GLN A 43 40.07 29.40 27.07
CA GLN A 43 40.93 28.41 26.45
C GLN A 43 40.38 27.92 25.08
N ASP A 44 39.06 27.73 24.98
CA ASP A 44 38.38 27.40 23.70
C ASP A 44 38.48 28.57 22.71
N ASN A 45 38.38 29.83 23.17
CA ASN A 45 38.54 30.99 22.30
C ASN A 45 40.00 31.15 21.83
N GLU A 46 41.02 30.85 22.66
CA GLU A 46 42.42 30.84 22.22
C GLU A 46 42.70 29.77 21.17
N VAL A 47 42.15 28.56 21.36
CA VAL A 47 42.27 27.45 20.38
C VAL A 47 41.58 27.82 19.06
N LEU A 48 40.42 28.47 19.10
CA LEU A 48 39.73 28.95 17.92
C LEU A 48 40.49 30.05 17.16
N THR A 49 41.08 31.00 17.95
CA THR A 49 41.88 32.10 17.37
C THR A 49 43.18 31.58 16.73
N ASP A 50 43.84 30.62 17.37
CA ASP A 50 45.06 30.00 16.83
C ASP A 50 44.79 29.20 15.57
N ASN A 51 43.66 28.46 15.50
CA ASN A 51 43.23 27.75 14.31
C ASN A 51 42.89 28.73 13.17
N LEU A 52 42.25 29.87 13.44
CA LEU A 52 41.96 30.89 12.48
C LEU A 52 43.25 31.59 11.96
N LEU A 53 44.23 31.82 12.83
CA LEU A 53 45.55 32.38 12.46
C LEU A 53 46.33 31.40 11.59
N LEU A 54 46.28 30.08 11.87
CA LEU A 54 46.85 29.03 11.03
C LEU A 54 46.25 29.01 9.64
N PHE A 55 44.90 29.16 9.55
CA PHE A 55 44.20 29.29 8.27
C PHE A 55 44.66 30.53 7.50
N TRP A 56 44.73 31.68 8.17
CA TRP A 56 45.12 32.96 7.53
C TRP A 56 46.54 32.95 7.06
N THR A 57 47.50 32.42 7.81
CA THR A 57 48.93 32.31 7.45
C THR A 57 49.14 31.40 6.26
N ASN A 58 48.39 30.28 6.14
CA ASN A 58 48.54 29.32 5.06
C ASN A 58 47.50 29.48 3.93
N ARG A 59 46.73 30.59 3.92
CA ARG A 59 45.65 30.85 2.96
C ARG A 59 46.07 30.69 1.50
N ARG A 60 47.31 31.06 1.16
CA ARG A 60 47.84 30.95 -0.21
C ARG A 60 48.01 29.48 -0.63
N LEU A 61 48.38 28.58 0.28
CA LEU A 61 48.53 27.16 0.04
C LEU A 61 47.16 26.50 -0.10
N ILE A 62 46.24 26.82 0.81
CA ILE A 62 44.85 26.34 0.77
C ILE A 62 44.17 26.78 -0.51
N LEU A 63 44.27 28.05 -0.86
CA LEU A 63 43.71 28.62 -2.09
C LEU A 63 44.29 27.97 -3.37
N LYS A 64 45.60 27.73 -3.44
CA LYS A 64 46.23 27.05 -4.58
C LYS A 64 45.69 25.63 -4.73
N ASN A 65 45.64 24.83 -3.63
CA ASN A 65 45.11 23.48 -3.67
C ASN A 65 43.62 23.46 -4.08
N THR A 66 42.82 24.35 -3.49
CA THR A 66 41.39 24.46 -3.82
C THR A 66 41.18 24.81 -5.31
N ILE A 67 41.94 25.74 -5.85
CA ILE A 67 41.85 26.11 -7.27
C ILE A 67 42.27 24.93 -8.18
N ILE A 68 43.33 24.22 -7.83
CA ILE A 68 43.78 23.05 -8.59
C ILE A 68 42.70 21.95 -8.58
N VAL A 69 42.17 21.63 -7.40
CA VAL A 69 41.11 20.60 -7.28
C VAL A 69 39.83 21.05 -8.01
N ALA A 70 39.45 22.32 -7.91
CA ALA A 70 38.30 22.87 -8.63
C ALA A 70 38.48 22.73 -10.14
N PHE A 71 39.68 23.05 -10.66
CA PHE A 71 39.99 22.94 -12.07
C PHE A 71 39.97 21.49 -12.56
N ILE A 72 40.60 20.58 -11.82
CA ILE A 72 40.59 19.15 -12.14
C ILE A 72 39.13 18.59 -12.09
N SER A 73 38.39 18.94 -11.06
CA SER A 73 36.98 18.55 -10.92
C SER A 73 36.10 19.08 -12.06
N LEU A 74 36.36 20.32 -12.52
CA LEU A 74 35.68 20.90 -13.66
C LEU A 74 35.96 20.11 -14.94
N ILE A 75 37.23 19.77 -15.21
CA ILE A 75 37.62 18.96 -16.37
C ILE A 75 36.96 17.60 -16.32
N ILE A 76 37.03 16.90 -15.19
CA ILE A 76 36.38 15.57 -15.01
C ILE A 76 34.87 15.70 -15.22
N SER A 77 34.22 16.69 -14.63
CA SER A 77 32.78 16.91 -14.76
C SER A 77 32.34 17.21 -16.21
N LEU A 78 33.22 17.83 -17.03
CA LEU A 78 32.97 18.08 -18.45
C LEU A 78 33.13 16.83 -19.32
N LEU A 79 34.04 15.92 -18.95
CA LEU A 79 34.27 14.63 -19.63
C LEU A 79 33.19 13.58 -19.34
N LEU A 80 32.48 13.72 -18.23
CA LEU A 80 31.39 12.76 -17.88
C LEU A 80 30.27 12.82 -18.92
N PRO A 81 29.74 11.64 -19.35
CA PRO A 81 28.66 11.56 -20.32
C PRO A 81 27.40 12.25 -19.81
N LYS A 82 26.67 12.88 -20.72
CA LYS A 82 25.38 13.49 -20.42
C LYS A 82 24.31 12.42 -20.44
N TRP A 83 23.40 12.45 -19.45
CA TRP A 83 22.23 11.59 -19.36
C TRP A 83 20.98 12.44 -19.39
N TYR A 84 19.97 11.97 -20.13
CA TYR A 84 18.71 12.66 -20.34
C TYR A 84 17.59 11.81 -19.73
N ALA A 85 16.68 12.41 -18.97
CA ALA A 85 15.54 11.75 -18.36
C ALA A 85 14.28 12.02 -19.18
N SER A 86 13.59 10.99 -19.59
CA SER A 86 12.22 11.11 -20.05
C SER A 86 11.29 10.64 -18.94
N LYS A 87 10.16 11.33 -18.78
CA LYS A 87 9.19 11.08 -17.71
C LYS A 87 7.81 10.90 -18.29
N ALA A 88 7.01 10.07 -17.64
CA ALA A 88 5.59 9.93 -17.86
C ALA A 88 4.87 9.82 -16.51
N VAL A 89 3.64 10.32 -16.44
CA VAL A 89 2.80 10.21 -15.25
C VAL A 89 1.54 9.44 -15.60
N VAL A 90 1.28 8.38 -14.84
CA VAL A 90 0.14 7.50 -15.02
C VAL A 90 -0.71 7.46 -13.77
N LEU A 91 -2.02 7.35 -13.99
CA LEU A 91 -3.01 7.09 -12.96
C LEU A 91 -3.66 5.73 -13.27
N SER A 92 -3.99 4.96 -12.23
CA SER A 92 -4.87 3.81 -12.40
C SER A 92 -6.24 4.31 -12.88
N SER A 93 -6.73 3.76 -13.99
CA SER A 93 -7.98 4.25 -14.55
C SER A 93 -9.19 3.96 -13.65
N GLY A 94 -9.03 3.12 -12.61
CA GLY A 94 -10.14 2.71 -11.73
C GLY A 94 -11.32 2.07 -12.48
N ALA A 95 -11.29 2.16 -13.80
CA ALA A 95 -12.36 1.76 -14.71
C ALA A 95 -12.59 0.24 -14.78
N GLY A 96 -11.74 -0.53 -14.12
CA GLY A 96 -11.87 -2.00 -14.04
C GLY A 96 -12.70 -2.48 -12.86
N LYS A 97 -12.80 -1.68 -11.83
CA LYS A 97 -13.58 -2.02 -10.63
C LYS A 97 -14.94 -1.32 -10.68
N PHE A 98 -15.79 -1.71 -11.63
CA PHE A 98 -17.20 -1.44 -11.49
C PHE A 98 -17.66 -2.18 -10.25
N ASN A 99 -17.80 -1.47 -9.14
CA ASN A 99 -18.43 -1.99 -7.94
C ASN A 99 -19.92 -2.20 -8.26
N PHE A 100 -20.22 -3.27 -9.00
CA PHE A 100 -21.60 -3.72 -9.24
C PHE A 100 -22.33 -3.91 -7.90
N LEU A 101 -21.60 -4.36 -6.86
CA LEU A 101 -22.17 -4.46 -5.52
C LEU A 101 -22.53 -3.12 -4.90
N SER A 102 -21.82 -2.03 -5.20
CA SER A 102 -22.17 -0.69 -4.71
C SER A 102 -23.43 -0.12 -5.36
N SER A 103 -23.81 -0.65 -6.52
CA SER A 103 -25.04 -0.23 -7.22
C SER A 103 -26.28 -1.06 -6.82
N ILE A 104 -26.11 -2.22 -6.20
CA ILE A 104 -27.22 -3.10 -5.78
C ILE A 104 -27.41 -3.10 -4.25
N SER A 105 -26.37 -2.82 -3.48
CA SER A 105 -26.44 -2.81 -2.01
C SER A 105 -26.31 -1.39 -1.45
N PRO A 106 -27.23 -0.94 -0.59
CA PRO A 106 -27.11 0.32 0.13
C PRO A 106 -26.00 0.31 1.20
N ILE A 107 -25.19 -0.75 1.29
CA ILE A 107 -24.12 -0.87 2.27
C ILE A 107 -22.84 -0.25 1.71
N PRO A 108 -22.21 0.72 2.39
CA PRO A 108 -20.95 1.29 1.97
C PRO A 108 -19.84 0.22 1.99
N VAL A 109 -19.42 -0.25 0.82
CA VAL A 109 -18.29 -1.20 0.64
C VAL A 109 -16.96 -0.61 1.13
N ALA A 110 -16.93 0.68 1.42
CA ALA A 110 -15.77 1.41 1.95
C ALA A 110 -15.21 0.87 3.29
N ASN A 111 -15.97 0.07 4.03
CA ASN A 111 -15.53 -0.46 5.34
C ASN A 111 -14.76 -1.80 5.27
N PHE A 112 -14.60 -2.38 4.07
CA PHE A 112 -13.86 -3.64 3.91
C PHE A 112 -12.38 -3.47 3.52
N GLY A 113 -11.77 -2.32 3.79
CA GLY A 113 -10.31 -2.15 3.68
C GLY A 113 -9.74 -2.22 2.26
N LEU A 114 -10.56 -2.12 1.23
CA LEU A 114 -10.12 -2.00 -0.17
C LEU A 114 -9.71 -0.55 -0.44
N SER A 115 -8.53 -0.17 0.01
CA SER A 115 -7.83 1.05 -0.44
C SER A 115 -7.37 0.84 -1.88
N THR A 116 -8.26 1.05 -2.81
CA THR A 116 -8.11 0.59 -4.20
C THR A 116 -7.04 1.34 -5.00
N ILE A 117 -6.72 2.58 -4.67
CA ILE A 117 -5.77 3.40 -5.45
C ILE A 117 -4.32 2.99 -5.19
N ASN A 118 -3.94 2.74 -3.94
CA ASN A 118 -2.55 2.37 -3.61
C ASN A 118 -2.18 0.95 -4.06
N GLU A 119 -3.14 0.02 -4.08
CA GLU A 119 -2.89 -1.36 -4.54
C GLU A 119 -2.61 -1.44 -6.04
N ASP A 120 -3.37 -0.70 -6.86
CA ASP A 120 -3.16 -0.69 -8.31
C ASP A 120 -1.78 -0.10 -8.66
N ILE A 121 -1.36 0.96 -7.97
CA ILE A 121 -0.04 1.56 -8.18
C ILE A 121 1.09 0.62 -7.76
N ASN A 122 0.93 -0.08 -6.64
CA ASN A 122 1.90 -1.08 -6.20
C ASN A 122 2.00 -2.24 -7.21
N ASN A 123 0.88 -2.64 -7.82
CA ASN A 123 0.87 -3.63 -8.89
C ASN A 123 1.61 -3.12 -10.14
N PHE A 124 1.43 -1.84 -10.51
CA PHE A 124 2.16 -1.23 -11.63
C PHE A 124 3.67 -1.21 -11.37
N ILE A 125 4.09 -0.87 -10.16
CA ILE A 125 5.49 -0.90 -9.75
C ILE A 125 6.03 -2.34 -9.83
N ALA A 126 5.29 -3.32 -9.29
CA ALA A 126 5.69 -4.72 -9.33
C ALA A 126 5.82 -5.26 -10.77
N ILE A 127 4.91 -4.88 -11.66
CA ILE A 127 4.97 -5.25 -13.09
C ILE A 127 6.21 -4.63 -13.74
N LEU A 128 6.45 -3.32 -13.55
CA LEU A 128 7.60 -2.63 -14.15
C LEU A 128 8.94 -3.15 -13.62
N GLN A 129 9.01 -3.56 -12.36
CA GLN A 129 10.19 -4.16 -11.74
C GLN A 129 10.32 -5.66 -12.02
N SER A 130 9.33 -6.27 -12.68
CA SER A 130 9.37 -7.70 -12.99
C SER A 130 10.53 -8.05 -13.92
N ARG A 131 11.05 -9.27 -13.79
CA ARG A 131 12.06 -9.82 -14.68
C ARG A 131 11.62 -9.76 -16.15
N THR A 132 10.35 -10.07 -16.41
CA THR A 132 9.77 -10.10 -17.76
C THR A 132 9.91 -8.74 -18.46
N VAL A 133 9.57 -7.65 -17.78
CA VAL A 133 9.68 -6.29 -18.34
C VAL A 133 11.15 -5.91 -18.52
N LYS A 134 11.99 -6.15 -17.51
CA LYS A 134 13.43 -5.85 -17.58
C LYS A 134 14.11 -6.59 -18.74
N GLU A 135 13.88 -7.89 -18.87
CA GLU A 135 14.42 -8.72 -19.93
C GLU A 135 13.94 -8.28 -21.32
N TYR A 136 12.66 -7.96 -21.44
CA TYR A 136 12.10 -7.41 -22.68
C TYR A 136 12.78 -6.09 -23.09
N MET A 137 12.94 -5.16 -22.11
CA MET A 137 13.57 -3.86 -22.34
C MET A 137 15.04 -4.01 -22.72
N VAL A 138 15.78 -4.90 -22.04
CA VAL A 138 17.18 -5.20 -22.36
C VAL A 138 17.32 -5.70 -23.79
N ASN A 139 16.47 -6.64 -24.20
CA ASN A 139 16.52 -7.22 -25.56
C ASN A 139 16.09 -6.21 -26.62
N LYS A 140 15.00 -5.48 -26.40
CA LYS A 140 14.45 -4.53 -27.38
C LYS A 140 15.40 -3.38 -27.70
N PHE A 141 16.09 -2.85 -26.68
CA PHE A 141 16.98 -1.71 -26.81
C PHE A 141 18.46 -2.08 -26.87
N ASN A 142 18.79 -3.39 -26.93
CA ASN A 142 20.14 -3.94 -26.94
C ASN A 142 21.00 -3.35 -25.81
N LEU A 143 20.47 -3.39 -24.56
CA LEU A 143 21.09 -2.69 -23.43
C LEU A 143 22.41 -3.34 -22.98
N VAL A 144 22.66 -4.59 -23.31
CA VAL A 144 23.95 -5.26 -23.05
C VAL A 144 25.09 -4.47 -23.72
N GLU A 145 24.97 -4.23 -25.02
CA GLU A 145 25.98 -3.44 -25.77
C GLU A 145 25.91 -1.94 -25.41
N ARG A 146 24.70 -1.40 -25.32
CA ARG A 146 24.48 0.03 -25.07
C ARG A 146 25.05 0.52 -23.73
N TYR A 147 24.96 -0.30 -22.68
CA TYR A 147 25.49 -0.01 -21.36
C TYR A 147 26.84 -0.68 -21.11
N ASN A 148 27.39 -1.37 -22.13
CA ASN A 148 28.64 -2.11 -22.04
C ASN A 148 28.68 -3.08 -20.86
N GLN A 149 27.60 -3.89 -20.74
CA GLN A 149 27.46 -4.90 -19.71
C GLN A 149 27.97 -6.26 -20.20
N ARG A 150 28.32 -7.11 -19.27
CA ARG A 150 28.91 -8.43 -19.54
C ARG A 150 27.87 -9.40 -20.13
N ASP A 151 26.66 -9.38 -19.58
CA ASP A 151 25.56 -10.25 -19.96
C ASP A 151 24.19 -9.60 -19.65
N ILE A 152 23.13 -10.34 -19.91
CA ILE A 152 21.75 -9.87 -19.76
C ILE A 152 21.38 -9.55 -18.29
N GLU A 153 21.92 -10.31 -17.33
CA GLU A 153 21.61 -10.08 -15.90
C GLU A 153 22.17 -8.73 -15.44
N TYR A 154 23.45 -8.44 -15.74
CA TYR A 154 24.04 -7.13 -15.44
C TYR A 154 23.38 -5.99 -16.22
N ALA A 155 22.88 -6.26 -17.43
CA ALA A 155 22.14 -5.27 -18.18
C ALA A 155 20.76 -4.95 -17.57
N MET A 156 20.08 -5.96 -16.98
CA MET A 156 18.83 -5.76 -16.25
C MET A 156 19.04 -4.94 -14.96
N GLU A 157 20.10 -5.23 -14.20
CA GLU A 157 20.47 -4.42 -13.01
C GLU A 157 20.79 -2.98 -13.40
N ALA A 158 21.61 -2.80 -14.45
CA ALA A 158 21.94 -1.49 -14.96
C ALA A 158 20.72 -0.71 -15.49
N PHE A 159 19.71 -1.38 -16.04
CA PHE A 159 18.46 -0.77 -16.46
C PHE A 159 17.62 -0.36 -15.25
N GLU A 160 17.51 -1.23 -14.22
CA GLU A 160 16.80 -0.92 -12.99
C GLU A 160 17.34 0.32 -12.28
N GLU A 161 18.67 0.49 -12.19
CA GLU A 161 19.31 1.71 -11.66
C GLU A 161 18.99 2.98 -12.45
N LYS A 162 18.58 2.85 -13.71
CA LYS A 162 18.24 3.95 -14.60
C LYS A 162 16.76 4.21 -14.73
N MET A 163 15.93 3.32 -14.19
CA MET A 163 14.50 3.45 -14.09
C MET A 163 14.13 3.91 -12.67
N GLU A 164 13.53 5.06 -12.54
CA GLU A 164 13.07 5.64 -11.29
C GLU A 164 11.54 5.66 -11.29
N LEU A 165 10.94 5.06 -10.26
CA LEU A 165 9.50 4.95 -10.08
C LEU A 165 9.13 5.68 -8.79
N GLU A 166 8.35 6.74 -8.90
CA GLU A 166 7.97 7.59 -7.76
C GLU A 166 6.44 7.69 -7.68
N VAL A 167 5.90 7.39 -6.50
CA VAL A 167 4.47 7.60 -6.20
C VAL A 167 4.31 9.02 -5.68
N THR A 168 3.50 9.81 -6.35
CA THR A 168 3.24 11.20 -5.95
C THR A 168 2.22 11.26 -4.80
N GLU A 169 2.15 12.38 -4.10
CA GLU A 169 1.18 12.61 -3.02
C GLU A 169 -0.27 12.52 -3.52
N GLU A 170 -0.49 12.82 -4.80
CA GLU A 170 -1.81 12.74 -5.46
C GLU A 170 -2.22 11.31 -5.83
N GLY A 171 -1.37 10.31 -5.55
CA GLY A 171 -1.66 8.91 -5.87
C GLY A 171 -1.48 8.58 -7.35
N THR A 172 -0.54 9.24 -8.04
CA THR A 172 -0.11 8.89 -9.39
C THR A 172 1.27 8.25 -9.39
N LEU A 173 1.62 7.51 -10.44
CA LEU A 173 2.94 6.93 -10.63
C LEU A 173 3.71 7.73 -11.68
N GLU A 174 4.82 8.35 -11.26
CA GLU A 174 5.80 8.92 -12.18
C GLU A 174 6.82 7.84 -12.56
N ILE A 175 6.97 7.60 -13.86
CA ILE A 175 7.95 6.69 -14.44
C ILE A 175 9.00 7.53 -15.14
N SER A 176 10.26 7.44 -14.70
CA SER A 176 11.39 8.16 -15.24
C SER A 176 12.48 7.19 -15.69
N ILE A 177 12.93 7.29 -16.95
CA ILE A 177 14.06 6.49 -17.46
C ILE A 177 15.11 7.43 -18.03
N ILE A 178 16.37 7.18 -17.64
CA ILE A 178 17.51 7.97 -18.11
C ILE A 178 18.33 7.21 -19.13
N ASP A 179 18.71 7.87 -20.21
CA ASP A 179 19.62 7.34 -21.23
C ASP A 179 20.57 8.43 -21.76
N LYS A 180 21.65 8.01 -22.46
CA LYS A 180 22.59 8.92 -23.13
C LYS A 180 21.95 9.65 -24.32
N ASP A 181 20.96 9.03 -24.94
CA ASP A 181 20.18 9.57 -26.04
C ASP A 181 18.78 9.96 -25.57
N PRO A 182 18.36 11.24 -25.67
CA PRO A 182 17.05 11.69 -25.21
C PRO A 182 15.88 11.07 -26.00
N ILE A 183 16.11 10.67 -27.26
CA ILE A 183 15.09 10.00 -28.08
C ILE A 183 14.87 8.59 -27.58
N VAL A 184 15.95 7.87 -27.28
CA VAL A 184 15.89 6.51 -26.75
C VAL A 184 15.27 6.50 -25.34
N ALA A 185 15.64 7.46 -24.48
CA ALA A 185 15.01 7.60 -23.16
C ALA A 185 13.48 7.73 -23.28
N LYS A 186 12.98 8.56 -24.21
CA LYS A 186 11.55 8.68 -24.50
C LYS A 186 10.95 7.36 -25.01
N GLN A 187 11.63 6.68 -25.93
CA GLN A 187 11.15 5.40 -26.47
C GLN A 187 11.07 4.32 -25.39
N MET A 188 12.06 4.26 -24.49
CA MET A 188 12.07 3.34 -23.35
C MET A 188 10.88 3.58 -22.43
N VAL A 189 10.58 4.83 -22.06
CA VAL A 189 9.40 5.14 -21.23
C VAL A 189 8.11 4.76 -21.96
N SER A 190 8.01 5.08 -23.28
CA SER A 190 6.83 4.72 -24.07
C SER A 190 6.61 3.22 -24.11
N GLU A 191 7.68 2.45 -24.27
CA GLU A 191 7.63 1.00 -24.33
C GLU A 191 7.32 0.36 -22.99
N ALA A 192 7.89 0.90 -21.90
CA ALA A 192 7.57 0.48 -20.53
C ALA A 192 6.07 0.66 -20.23
N LEU A 193 5.46 1.75 -20.71
CA LEU A 193 4.02 1.99 -20.58
C LEU A 193 3.19 0.98 -21.38
N ILE A 194 3.60 0.67 -22.62
CA ILE A 194 2.92 -0.33 -23.46
C ILE A 194 2.98 -1.71 -22.79
N MET A 195 4.15 -2.11 -22.29
CA MET A 195 4.33 -3.38 -21.61
C MET A 195 3.51 -3.44 -20.31
N LEU A 196 3.50 -2.35 -19.54
CA LEU A 196 2.70 -2.24 -18.32
C LEU A 196 1.21 -2.44 -18.62
N ASP A 197 0.69 -1.74 -19.64
CA ASP A 197 -0.72 -1.84 -20.04
C ASP A 197 -1.07 -3.25 -20.52
N GLN A 198 -0.24 -3.86 -21.38
CA GLN A 198 -0.44 -5.22 -21.88
C GLN A 198 -0.44 -6.27 -20.77
N ILE A 199 0.53 -6.22 -19.86
CA ILE A 199 0.63 -7.19 -18.75
C ILE A 199 -0.56 -7.00 -17.81
N ASN A 200 -0.91 -5.76 -17.48
CA ASN A 200 -2.02 -5.47 -16.57
C ASN A 200 -3.37 -5.89 -17.17
N GLN A 201 -3.59 -5.67 -18.48
CA GLN A 201 -4.75 -6.18 -19.21
C GLN A 201 -4.81 -7.70 -19.18
N ASN A 202 -3.70 -8.39 -19.46
CA ASN A 202 -3.64 -9.85 -19.45
C ASN A 202 -3.98 -10.42 -18.06
N ILE A 203 -3.43 -9.82 -16.98
CA ILE A 203 -3.77 -10.22 -15.59
C ILE A 203 -5.28 -10.05 -15.35
N GLY A 204 -5.86 -8.93 -15.78
CA GLY A 204 -7.30 -8.68 -15.65
C GLY A 204 -8.16 -9.68 -16.44
N MET A 205 -7.80 -9.98 -17.69
CA MET A 205 -8.50 -10.95 -18.51
C MET A 205 -8.41 -12.38 -17.94
N GLU A 206 -7.25 -12.79 -17.43
CA GLU A 206 -7.09 -14.09 -16.77
C GLU A 206 -7.94 -14.18 -15.49
N ALA A 207 -7.93 -13.15 -14.66
CA ALA A 207 -8.78 -13.09 -13.48
C ALA A 207 -10.28 -13.17 -13.86
N GLY A 208 -10.70 -12.44 -14.91
CA GLY A 208 -12.05 -12.49 -15.46
C GLY A 208 -12.43 -13.90 -15.94
N ARG A 209 -11.51 -14.60 -16.61
CA ARG A 209 -11.72 -15.98 -17.08
C ARG A 209 -11.94 -16.95 -15.94
N TYR A 210 -11.07 -16.93 -14.92
CA TYR A 210 -11.22 -17.80 -13.74
C TYR A 210 -12.53 -17.52 -13.00
N ASN A 211 -12.89 -16.26 -12.91
CA ASN A 211 -14.13 -15.81 -12.29
C ASN A 211 -15.35 -16.34 -13.06
N ARG A 212 -15.37 -16.20 -14.39
CA ARG A 212 -16.42 -16.72 -15.23
C ARG A 212 -16.55 -18.24 -15.13
N GLU A 213 -15.44 -18.99 -15.19
CA GLU A 213 -15.45 -20.45 -15.08
C GLU A 213 -15.98 -20.92 -13.71
N PHE A 214 -15.61 -20.23 -12.65
CA PHE A 214 -16.14 -20.51 -11.32
C PHE A 214 -17.65 -20.26 -11.22
N LEU A 215 -18.11 -19.09 -11.70
CA LEU A 215 -19.51 -18.70 -11.67
C LEU A 215 -20.37 -19.57 -12.58
N GLU A 216 -19.87 -19.98 -13.76
CA GLU A 216 -20.53 -20.91 -14.66
C GLU A 216 -20.81 -22.26 -14.00
N LYS A 217 -19.80 -22.80 -13.31
CA LYS A 217 -19.97 -24.04 -12.54
C LYS A 217 -20.99 -23.87 -11.42
N ARG A 218 -20.96 -22.75 -10.69
CA ARG A 218 -21.93 -22.48 -9.62
C ARG A 218 -23.34 -22.29 -10.15
N LEU A 219 -23.49 -21.60 -11.29
CA LEU A 219 -24.78 -21.42 -11.94
C LEU A 219 -25.38 -22.75 -12.37
N SER A 220 -24.59 -23.60 -13.02
CA SER A 220 -25.05 -24.94 -13.41
C SER A 220 -25.46 -25.82 -12.19
N GLN A 221 -24.70 -25.74 -11.09
CA GLN A 221 -25.07 -26.42 -9.85
C GLN A 221 -26.39 -25.88 -9.27
N ASN A 222 -26.56 -24.56 -9.29
CA ASN A 222 -27.78 -23.92 -8.79
C ASN A 222 -29.00 -24.26 -9.65
N GLU A 223 -28.86 -24.27 -10.98
CA GLU A 223 -29.92 -24.71 -11.91
C GLU A 223 -30.41 -26.11 -11.58
N ASN A 224 -29.49 -27.06 -11.41
CA ASN A 224 -29.83 -28.43 -11.01
C ASN A 224 -30.54 -28.52 -9.64
N ASN A 225 -30.09 -27.69 -8.69
CA ASN A 225 -30.70 -27.64 -7.34
C ASN A 225 -32.10 -27.02 -7.39
N LEU A 226 -32.28 -25.96 -8.21
CA LEU A 226 -33.58 -25.31 -8.41
C LEU A 226 -34.56 -26.28 -9.04
N GLU A 227 -34.20 -26.96 -10.13
CA GLU A 227 -35.05 -27.97 -10.78
C GLU A 227 -35.45 -29.07 -9.81
N LYS A 228 -34.51 -29.55 -9.01
CA LYS A 228 -34.81 -30.54 -7.97
C LYS A 228 -35.77 -30.00 -6.92
N ALA A 229 -35.55 -28.81 -6.41
CA ALA A 229 -36.40 -28.20 -5.38
C ALA A 229 -37.82 -27.94 -5.93
N GLU A 230 -37.96 -27.50 -7.17
CA GLU A 230 -39.25 -27.33 -7.85
C GLU A 230 -39.97 -28.69 -8.03
N LEU A 231 -39.25 -29.74 -8.41
CA LEU A 231 -39.81 -31.08 -8.54
C LEU A 231 -40.27 -31.63 -7.20
N ASP A 232 -39.48 -31.51 -6.14
CA ASP A 232 -39.81 -31.95 -4.79
C ASP A 232 -41.05 -31.22 -4.26
N LEU A 233 -41.14 -29.91 -4.47
CA LEU A 233 -42.31 -29.09 -4.13
C LEU A 233 -43.54 -29.55 -4.90
N LYS A 234 -43.42 -29.76 -6.22
CA LYS A 234 -44.52 -30.25 -7.07
C LYS A 234 -45.06 -31.62 -6.61
N ILE A 235 -44.15 -32.58 -6.39
CA ILE A 235 -44.53 -33.92 -5.89
C ILE A 235 -45.26 -33.81 -4.54
N PHE A 236 -44.78 -32.95 -3.64
CA PHE A 236 -45.43 -32.73 -2.36
C PHE A 236 -46.83 -32.14 -2.52
N GLN A 237 -46.99 -31.11 -3.38
CA GLN A 237 -48.29 -30.46 -3.65
C GLN A 237 -49.28 -31.44 -4.31
N GLU A 238 -48.86 -32.25 -5.29
CA GLU A 238 -49.70 -33.26 -5.92
C GLU A 238 -50.16 -34.35 -4.94
N LYS A 239 -49.27 -34.75 -4.03
CA LYS A 239 -49.57 -35.78 -3.04
C LYS A 239 -50.49 -35.30 -1.90
N THR A 240 -50.34 -34.07 -1.47
CA THR A 240 -51.01 -33.53 -0.27
C THR A 240 -52.21 -32.63 -0.59
N GLY A 241 -52.26 -32.08 -1.81
CA GLY A 241 -53.23 -31.04 -2.18
C GLY A 241 -52.97 -29.68 -1.56
N ILE A 242 -51.82 -29.51 -0.84
CA ILE A 242 -51.44 -28.27 -0.18
C ILE A 242 -50.58 -27.45 -1.16
N ILE A 243 -51.09 -26.31 -1.63
CA ILE A 243 -50.38 -25.45 -2.58
C ILE A 243 -49.52 -24.40 -1.87
N ASP A 244 -50.10 -23.58 -1.01
CA ASP A 244 -49.38 -22.56 -0.24
C ASP A 244 -50.11 -22.26 1.10
N LEU A 245 -49.86 -23.09 2.07
CA LEU A 245 -50.49 -22.95 3.37
C LEU A 245 -49.95 -21.70 4.13
N VAL A 246 -48.69 -21.39 3.96
CA VAL A 246 -48.05 -20.26 4.66
C VAL A 246 -48.55 -18.92 4.15
N ALA A 247 -48.67 -18.73 2.83
CA ALA A 247 -49.22 -17.51 2.25
C ALA A 247 -50.71 -17.33 2.62
N GLN A 248 -51.49 -18.42 2.62
CA GLN A 248 -52.88 -18.40 3.02
C GLN A 248 -53.08 -18.05 4.50
N LEU A 249 -52.21 -18.57 5.37
CA LEU A 249 -52.19 -18.26 6.80
C LEU A 249 -51.57 -16.90 7.13
N SER A 250 -50.61 -16.40 6.31
CA SER A 250 -49.94 -15.10 6.53
C SER A 250 -50.88 -13.92 6.40
N SER A 251 -51.95 -14.05 5.62
CA SER A 251 -53.00 -13.02 5.54
C SER A 251 -53.72 -12.82 6.88
N THR A 252 -53.75 -13.87 7.72
CA THR A 252 -54.37 -13.87 9.05
C THR A 252 -53.38 -13.53 10.17
N MET A 253 -52.04 -13.66 9.92
CA MET A 253 -50.95 -13.47 10.89
C MET A 253 -49.89 -12.46 10.44
N GLN A 254 -50.31 -11.29 10.01
CA GLN A 254 -49.48 -10.27 9.34
C GLN A 254 -48.16 -9.90 10.04
N MET A 255 -48.14 -9.85 11.38
CA MET A 255 -46.91 -9.49 12.14
C MET A 255 -45.85 -10.59 12.14
N SER A 256 -46.26 -11.85 12.11
CA SER A 256 -45.32 -13.00 12.21
C SER A 256 -44.68 -13.33 10.85
N ALA A 257 -45.41 -13.10 9.75
CA ALA A 257 -44.89 -13.22 8.39
C ALA A 257 -43.83 -12.15 8.09
N GLN A 258 -43.96 -10.93 8.60
CA GLN A 258 -43.00 -9.88 8.45
C GLN A 258 -41.66 -10.21 9.12
N ALA A 259 -41.67 -10.78 10.33
CA ALA A 259 -40.46 -11.21 11.01
C ALA A 259 -39.76 -12.39 10.27
N TYR A 260 -40.54 -13.31 9.70
CA TYR A 260 -39.98 -14.39 8.88
C TYR A 260 -39.30 -13.82 7.62
N ASN A 261 -39.97 -12.90 6.91
CA ASN A 261 -39.42 -12.29 5.71
C ASN A 261 -38.13 -11.50 6.01
N SER A 262 -38.05 -10.76 7.12
CA SER A 262 -36.85 -10.04 7.49
C SER A 262 -35.63 -10.94 7.76
N ILE A 263 -35.86 -12.12 8.36
CA ILE A 263 -34.77 -13.10 8.56
C ILE A 263 -34.37 -13.72 7.21
N PHE A 264 -35.35 -14.01 6.35
CA PHE A 264 -35.09 -14.54 5.02
C PHE A 264 -34.30 -13.53 4.15
N ASP A 265 -34.63 -12.25 4.21
CA ASP A 265 -33.89 -11.18 3.51
C ASP A 265 -32.46 -11.07 4.04
N ALA A 266 -32.25 -11.15 5.36
CA ALA A 266 -30.92 -11.18 5.96
C ALA A 266 -30.11 -12.42 5.52
N TYR A 267 -30.76 -13.58 5.41
CA TYR A 267 -30.13 -14.80 4.90
C TYR A 267 -29.67 -14.62 3.44
N THR A 268 -30.54 -14.08 2.57
CA THR A 268 -30.21 -13.90 1.15
C THR A 268 -29.10 -12.88 0.95
N GLU A 269 -29.09 -11.80 1.71
CA GLU A 269 -28.00 -10.80 1.70
C GLU A 269 -26.66 -11.42 2.15
N LEU A 270 -26.67 -12.17 3.24
CA LEU A 270 -25.45 -12.81 3.73
C LEU A 270 -24.96 -13.90 2.76
N TYR A 271 -25.89 -14.61 2.10
CA TYR A 271 -25.53 -15.59 1.08
C TYR A 271 -24.88 -14.95 -0.13
N ALA A 272 -25.37 -13.78 -0.56
CA ALA A 272 -24.73 -13.01 -1.62
C ALA A 272 -23.28 -12.64 -1.27
N LYS A 273 -23.06 -12.17 -0.04
CA LYS A 273 -21.70 -11.87 0.47
C LYS A 273 -20.80 -13.11 0.52
N LYS A 274 -21.37 -14.27 0.89
CA LYS A 274 -20.64 -15.54 0.87
C LYS A 274 -20.18 -15.91 -0.54
N ILE A 275 -21.05 -15.81 -1.54
CA ILE A 275 -20.71 -16.07 -2.95
C ILE A 275 -19.57 -15.15 -3.41
N GLU A 276 -19.63 -13.86 -3.06
CA GLU A 276 -18.56 -12.92 -3.37
C GLU A 276 -17.22 -13.35 -2.73
N THR A 277 -17.23 -13.71 -1.45
CA THR A 277 -16.03 -14.19 -0.73
C THR A 277 -15.49 -15.50 -1.33
N GLU A 278 -16.36 -16.45 -1.70
CA GLU A 278 -15.97 -17.67 -2.41
C GLU A 278 -15.30 -17.38 -3.75
N THR A 279 -15.85 -16.42 -4.50
CA THR A 279 -15.33 -15.98 -5.79
C THR A 279 -13.95 -15.34 -5.63
N GLN A 280 -13.80 -14.41 -4.67
CA GLN A 280 -12.50 -13.78 -4.36
C GLN A 280 -11.45 -14.82 -3.92
N LEU A 281 -11.85 -15.79 -3.09
CA LEU A 281 -10.97 -16.87 -2.66
C LEU A 281 -10.55 -17.77 -3.82
N ALA A 282 -11.47 -18.09 -4.73
CA ALA A 282 -11.17 -18.89 -5.93
C ALA A 282 -10.13 -18.20 -6.83
N VAL A 283 -10.30 -16.91 -7.11
CA VAL A 283 -9.33 -16.11 -7.87
C VAL A 283 -8.01 -15.96 -7.12
N ALA A 284 -8.04 -15.66 -5.83
CA ALA A 284 -6.83 -15.49 -5.02
C ALA A 284 -5.98 -16.78 -4.95
N LYS A 285 -6.61 -17.95 -4.91
CA LYS A 285 -5.91 -19.26 -4.95
C LYS A 285 -5.16 -19.53 -6.26
N THR A 286 -5.53 -18.88 -7.36
CA THR A 286 -4.82 -19.02 -8.63
C THR A 286 -3.63 -18.06 -8.75
N THR A 287 -3.66 -16.94 -8.04
CA THR A 287 -2.69 -15.85 -8.19
C THR A 287 -1.71 -15.73 -7.02
N LEU A 288 -2.10 -16.19 -5.83
CA LEU A 288 -1.32 -16.01 -4.60
C LEU A 288 -0.72 -17.35 -4.11
N SER A 289 0.43 -17.25 -3.43
CA SER A 289 1.04 -18.39 -2.74
C SER A 289 0.16 -18.91 -1.59
N ILE A 290 0.16 -20.22 -1.34
CA ILE A 290 -0.64 -20.90 -0.28
C ILE A 290 -0.48 -20.26 1.10
N ASN A 291 0.68 -19.69 1.41
CA ASN A 291 0.97 -19.06 2.70
C ASN A 291 0.63 -17.54 2.73
N ASN A 292 -0.05 -17.02 1.72
CA ASN A 292 -0.40 -15.60 1.69
C ASN A 292 -1.42 -15.27 2.79
N PRO A 293 -1.17 -14.24 3.63
CA PRO A 293 -2.09 -13.85 4.70
C PRO A 293 -3.52 -13.53 4.22
N THR A 294 -3.65 -13.00 3.00
CA THR A 294 -4.95 -12.67 2.40
C THR A 294 -5.81 -13.92 2.17
N LEU A 295 -5.22 -15.05 1.74
CA LEU A 295 -5.95 -16.32 1.61
C LEU A 295 -6.50 -16.79 2.94
N MET A 296 -5.69 -16.73 4.00
CA MET A 296 -6.13 -17.11 5.35
C MET A 296 -7.25 -16.21 5.87
N GLN A 297 -7.23 -14.92 5.56
CA GLN A 297 -8.29 -13.98 5.93
C GLN A 297 -9.59 -14.28 5.19
N LEU A 298 -9.54 -14.55 3.88
CA LEU A 298 -10.71 -14.90 3.07
C LEU A 298 -11.32 -16.23 3.52
N GLU A 299 -10.50 -17.24 3.82
CA GLU A 299 -10.99 -18.53 4.36
C GLU A 299 -11.64 -18.37 5.73
N LYS A 300 -11.07 -17.55 6.61
CA LYS A 300 -11.68 -17.25 7.91
C LYS A 300 -13.02 -16.53 7.75
N LEU A 301 -13.11 -15.53 6.88
CA LEU A 301 -14.33 -14.79 6.60
C LEU A 301 -15.42 -15.73 6.04
N LEU A 302 -15.05 -16.61 5.10
CA LEU A 302 -15.95 -17.59 4.51
C LEU A 302 -16.53 -18.55 5.56
N ASN A 303 -15.71 -19.03 6.48
CA ASN A 303 -16.14 -19.89 7.58
C ASN A 303 -17.11 -19.16 8.52
N GLU A 304 -16.83 -17.89 8.83
CA GLU A 304 -17.70 -17.06 9.66
C GLU A 304 -19.07 -16.83 8.99
N GLN A 305 -19.08 -16.46 7.71
CA GLN A 305 -20.30 -16.27 6.93
C GLN A 305 -21.11 -17.56 6.83
N THR A 306 -20.44 -18.70 6.67
CA THR A 306 -21.10 -20.01 6.64
C THR A 306 -21.77 -20.33 7.98
N PHE A 307 -21.09 -20.09 9.09
CA PHE A 307 -21.66 -20.27 10.43
C PHE A 307 -22.86 -19.34 10.68
N GLN A 308 -22.78 -18.08 10.29
CA GLN A 308 -23.88 -17.12 10.42
C GLN A 308 -25.11 -17.55 9.59
N LEU A 309 -24.88 -18.07 8.37
CA LEU A 309 -25.97 -18.61 7.53
C LEU A 309 -26.65 -19.81 8.19
N GLU A 310 -25.91 -20.72 8.82
CA GLU A 310 -26.45 -21.82 9.57
C GLU A 310 -27.33 -21.35 10.76
N GLN A 311 -26.90 -20.31 11.47
CA GLN A 311 -27.68 -19.71 12.56
C GLN A 311 -29.00 -19.10 12.06
N LEU A 312 -28.92 -18.32 10.95
CA LEU A 312 -30.13 -17.75 10.34
C LEU A 312 -31.10 -18.83 9.84
N MET A 313 -30.60 -19.96 9.33
CA MET A 313 -31.44 -21.09 8.91
C MET A 313 -32.17 -21.75 10.10
N ILE A 314 -31.47 -21.94 11.23
CA ILE A 314 -32.08 -22.47 12.47
C ILE A 314 -33.15 -21.49 12.98
N GLU A 315 -32.88 -20.16 12.91
CA GLU A 315 -33.86 -19.17 13.36
C GLU A 315 -35.08 -19.12 12.45
N LEU A 316 -34.90 -19.24 11.12
CA LEU A 316 -35.99 -19.37 10.15
C LEU A 316 -36.87 -20.57 10.45
N ASP A 317 -36.27 -21.75 10.71
CA ASP A 317 -37.02 -22.97 11.03
C ASP A 317 -37.77 -22.84 12.36
N ALA A 318 -37.16 -22.31 13.40
CA ALA A 318 -37.80 -22.07 14.69
C ALA A 318 -39.00 -21.11 14.58
N LYS A 319 -38.82 -20.02 13.80
CA LYS A 319 -39.89 -19.03 13.56
C LYS A 319 -41.05 -19.64 12.80
N LEU A 320 -40.77 -20.45 11.79
CA LEU A 320 -41.77 -21.13 11.00
C LEU A 320 -42.52 -22.15 11.83
N GLN A 321 -41.85 -22.95 12.65
CA GLN A 321 -42.48 -23.90 13.58
C GLN A 321 -43.38 -23.20 14.60
N TYR A 322 -42.94 -22.04 15.14
CA TYR A 322 -43.74 -21.23 16.04
C TYR A 322 -45.02 -20.74 15.35
N LEU A 323 -44.91 -20.21 14.11
CA LEU A 323 -46.05 -19.75 13.31
C LEU A 323 -47.09 -20.88 13.12
N LEU A 324 -46.64 -22.05 12.70
CA LEU A 324 -47.51 -23.16 12.40
C LEU A 324 -48.14 -23.76 13.65
N SER A 325 -47.43 -23.76 14.80
CA SER A 325 -47.97 -24.25 16.08
C SER A 325 -49.04 -23.32 16.70
N SER A 326 -49.07 -22.05 16.30
CA SER A 326 -50.05 -21.08 16.78
C SER A 326 -51.35 -21.07 15.98
N ILE A 327 -51.49 -21.93 14.96
CA ILE A 327 -52.72 -22.07 14.17
C ILE A 327 -53.80 -22.77 14.99
N THR A 328 -54.97 -22.12 15.09
CA THR A 328 -56.17 -22.71 15.75
C THR A 328 -57.11 -23.33 14.71
N PRO A 329 -57.93 -24.35 15.09
CA PRO A 329 -58.88 -24.97 14.18
C PRO A 329 -59.81 -23.95 13.48
N THR A 330 -60.26 -22.94 14.22
CA THR A 330 -61.18 -21.89 13.73
C THR A 330 -60.56 -21.01 12.61
N GLN A 331 -59.25 -20.90 12.54
CA GLN A 331 -58.55 -20.18 11.50
C GLN A 331 -58.44 -20.97 10.19
N VAL A 332 -58.41 -22.28 10.28
CA VAL A 332 -58.34 -23.20 9.15
C VAL A 332 -59.70 -23.31 8.44
N ASP A 333 -60.80 -23.31 9.19
CA ASP A 333 -62.16 -23.40 8.67
C ASP A 333 -62.57 -22.15 7.83
N ASN A 334 -61.85 -21.03 7.99
CA ASN A 334 -62.09 -19.81 7.26
C ASN A 334 -61.27 -19.68 5.97
N ILE A 335 -60.48 -20.70 5.59
CA ILE A 335 -59.67 -20.67 4.36
C ILE A 335 -60.53 -21.20 3.21
N PRO A 336 -60.93 -20.39 2.22
CA PRO A 336 -61.71 -20.84 1.09
C PRO A 336 -60.93 -21.82 0.20
N ASN A 337 -61.61 -22.90 -0.26
CA ASN A 337 -61.16 -23.91 -1.20
C ASN A 337 -60.09 -24.92 -0.72
N ILE A 338 -60.07 -25.27 0.57
CA ILE A 338 -59.27 -26.38 1.03
C ILE A 338 -60.20 -27.58 1.30
N GLU A 339 -60.28 -28.50 0.34
CA GLU A 339 -60.75 -29.87 0.62
C GLU A 339 -59.60 -30.66 1.26
N PHE A 340 -59.59 -30.69 2.58
CA PHE A 340 -58.57 -31.45 3.31
C PHE A 340 -58.81 -32.97 3.18
N SER A 341 -58.01 -33.63 2.37
CA SER A 341 -57.84 -35.10 2.44
C SER A 341 -56.98 -35.52 3.64
N VAL A 342 -56.55 -34.57 4.48
CA VAL A 342 -55.53 -34.77 5.53
C VAL A 342 -56.12 -34.44 6.91
N SER A 343 -55.79 -35.26 7.94
CA SER A 343 -56.19 -35.03 9.32
C SER A 343 -55.60 -33.72 9.87
N PHE A 344 -56.43 -32.93 10.62
CA PHE A 344 -56.00 -31.68 11.28
C PHE A 344 -54.72 -31.83 12.13
N ASN A 345 -54.55 -33.00 12.79
CA ASN A 345 -53.36 -33.27 13.61
C ASN A 345 -52.05 -33.34 12.82
N SER A 346 -52.09 -33.59 11.49
CA SER A 346 -50.92 -33.64 10.63
C SER A 346 -50.65 -32.30 9.89
N LEU A 347 -51.56 -31.34 9.97
CA LEU A 347 -51.42 -30.02 9.31
C LEU A 347 -50.18 -29.26 9.73
N PRO A 348 -49.78 -29.16 11.02
CA PRO A 348 -48.57 -28.44 11.38
C PRO A 348 -47.29 -29.04 10.80
N SER A 349 -47.20 -30.38 10.73
CA SER A 349 -46.01 -31.05 10.17
C SER A 349 -45.95 -30.93 8.64
N LEU A 350 -47.07 -31.09 7.97
CA LEU A 350 -47.18 -30.94 6.52
C LEU A 350 -46.99 -29.46 6.10
N GLY A 351 -47.51 -28.51 6.89
CA GLY A 351 -47.30 -27.08 6.70
C GLY A 351 -45.81 -26.68 6.82
N LEU A 352 -45.11 -27.26 7.79
CA LEU A 352 -43.68 -27.05 7.98
C LEU A 352 -42.88 -27.60 6.79
N GLU A 353 -43.22 -28.80 6.31
CA GLU A 353 -42.59 -29.42 5.15
C GLU A 353 -42.84 -28.61 3.86
N ASN A 354 -44.10 -28.21 3.60
CA ASN A 354 -44.44 -27.32 2.47
C ASN A 354 -43.67 -26.02 2.51
N ALA A 355 -43.62 -25.36 3.66
CA ALA A 355 -42.92 -24.09 3.81
C ALA A 355 -41.41 -24.25 3.64
N ARG A 356 -40.80 -25.37 4.04
CA ARG A 356 -39.39 -25.68 3.78
C ARG A 356 -39.10 -25.85 2.26
N LEU A 357 -39.99 -26.57 1.56
CA LEU A 357 -39.88 -26.76 0.13
C LEU A 357 -40.03 -25.43 -0.67
N ILE A 358 -41.04 -24.62 -0.29
CA ILE A 358 -41.21 -23.27 -0.88
C ILE A 358 -39.99 -22.39 -0.60
N ARG A 359 -39.46 -22.40 0.61
CA ARG A 359 -38.25 -21.69 0.97
C ARG A 359 -37.04 -22.12 0.14
N GLU A 360 -36.89 -23.45 -0.08
CA GLU A 360 -35.79 -23.99 -0.88
C GLU A 360 -35.87 -23.50 -2.32
N VAL A 361 -37.03 -23.56 -2.97
CA VAL A 361 -37.24 -23.02 -4.31
C VAL A 361 -36.93 -21.53 -4.35
N LYS A 362 -37.46 -20.75 -3.41
CA LYS A 362 -37.22 -19.31 -3.34
C LYS A 362 -35.72 -19.00 -3.12
N MET A 363 -35.05 -19.78 -2.29
CA MET A 363 -33.61 -19.66 -2.03
C MET A 363 -32.80 -19.90 -3.29
N GLN A 364 -33.04 -21.01 -3.99
CA GLN A 364 -32.31 -21.34 -5.23
C GLN A 364 -32.60 -20.34 -6.35
N SER A 365 -33.83 -19.84 -6.45
CA SER A 365 -34.19 -18.77 -7.40
C SER A 365 -33.45 -17.45 -7.06
N THR A 366 -33.40 -17.05 -5.79
CA THR A 366 -32.67 -15.84 -5.39
C THR A 366 -31.15 -15.98 -5.64
N ILE A 367 -30.59 -17.17 -5.39
CA ILE A 367 -29.19 -17.45 -5.73
C ILE A 367 -28.95 -17.29 -7.22
N GLN A 368 -29.87 -17.76 -8.08
CA GLN A 368 -29.78 -17.60 -9.53
C GLN A 368 -29.80 -16.12 -9.94
N GLU A 369 -30.70 -15.34 -9.34
CA GLU A 369 -30.78 -13.89 -9.56
C GLU A 369 -29.49 -13.14 -9.20
N ILE A 370 -28.74 -13.66 -8.19
CA ILE A 370 -27.43 -13.10 -7.80
C ILE A 370 -26.32 -13.57 -8.73
N LEU A 371 -26.32 -14.85 -9.13
CA LEU A 371 -25.24 -15.43 -9.94
C LEU A 371 -25.23 -14.94 -11.38
N ILE A 372 -26.41 -14.76 -12.01
CA ILE A 372 -26.49 -14.35 -13.41
C ILE A 372 -25.80 -13.04 -13.70
N PRO A 373 -26.06 -11.93 -12.97
CA PRO A 373 -25.35 -10.67 -13.19
C PRO A 373 -23.84 -10.77 -12.95
N GLN A 374 -23.41 -11.54 -11.94
CA GLN A 374 -21.98 -11.73 -11.66
C GLN A 374 -21.29 -12.52 -12.79
N TYR A 375 -21.95 -13.53 -13.32
CA TYR A 375 -21.44 -14.31 -14.47
C TYR A 375 -21.30 -13.43 -15.71
N GLU A 376 -22.32 -12.63 -16.04
CA GLU A 376 -22.24 -11.71 -17.17
C GLU A 376 -21.17 -10.63 -16.96
N GLN A 377 -20.98 -10.15 -15.73
CA GLN A 377 -19.90 -9.24 -15.39
C GLN A 377 -18.51 -9.89 -15.62
N ALA A 378 -18.32 -11.11 -15.13
CA ALA A 378 -17.06 -11.83 -15.30
C ALA A 378 -16.75 -12.11 -16.78
N LYS A 379 -17.77 -12.40 -17.57
CA LYS A 379 -17.68 -12.58 -19.04
C LYS A 379 -17.26 -11.28 -19.74
N LEU A 380 -17.79 -10.15 -19.29
CA LEU A 380 -17.36 -8.84 -19.79
C LEU A 380 -15.91 -8.55 -19.42
N GLU A 381 -15.49 -8.89 -18.20
CA GLU A 381 -14.11 -8.70 -17.73
C GLU A 381 -13.11 -9.55 -18.51
N GLU A 382 -13.44 -10.80 -18.81
CA GLU A 382 -12.61 -11.68 -19.64
C GLU A 382 -12.40 -11.13 -21.06
N THR A 383 -13.40 -10.45 -21.63
CA THR A 383 -13.34 -9.92 -23.00
C THR A 383 -12.90 -8.46 -23.09
N LYS A 384 -12.67 -7.82 -21.95
CA LYS A 384 -12.43 -6.38 -21.86
C LYS A 384 -11.03 -6.02 -22.32
N ASN A 385 -10.92 -5.45 -23.53
CA ASN A 385 -9.69 -4.92 -24.10
C ASN A 385 -9.66 -3.38 -23.96
N ILE A 386 -9.82 -2.88 -22.73
CA ILE A 386 -9.84 -1.44 -22.46
C ILE A 386 -8.49 -1.06 -21.80
N PRO A 387 -7.84 0.05 -22.23
CA PRO A 387 -6.63 0.54 -21.57
C PRO A 387 -6.83 0.69 -20.06
N THR A 388 -5.98 0.04 -19.29
CA THR A 388 -6.05 0.04 -17.82
C THR A 388 -5.32 1.22 -17.23
N LEU A 389 -4.51 1.90 -18.03
CA LEU A 389 -3.72 3.06 -17.66
C LEU A 389 -4.36 4.35 -18.19
N GLN A 390 -4.54 5.33 -17.31
CA GLN A 390 -4.83 6.69 -17.71
C GLN A 390 -3.54 7.49 -17.72
N LEU A 391 -3.09 7.85 -18.92
CA LEU A 391 -1.86 8.61 -19.13
C LEU A 391 -2.14 10.10 -18.90
N ILE A 392 -1.62 10.66 -17.80
CA ILE A 392 -1.73 12.08 -17.46
C ILE A 392 -0.71 12.86 -18.27
N ASP A 393 0.57 12.48 -18.17
CA ASP A 393 1.65 13.08 -18.92
C ASP A 393 2.33 12.08 -19.84
N LYS A 394 2.35 12.41 -21.15
CA LYS A 394 3.01 11.59 -22.18
C LYS A 394 4.53 11.78 -22.12
N PRO A 395 5.32 10.71 -22.35
CA PRO A 395 6.78 10.83 -22.40
C PRO A 395 7.22 11.81 -23.49
N LYS A 396 8.11 12.75 -23.11
CA LYS A 396 8.66 13.77 -24.00
C LYS A 396 10.17 13.61 -24.15
N VAL A 397 10.69 14.04 -25.29
CA VAL A 397 12.14 14.10 -25.50
C VAL A 397 12.72 15.16 -24.56
N ALA A 398 13.69 14.77 -23.73
CA ALA A 398 14.31 15.66 -22.78
C ALA A 398 15.18 16.70 -23.49
N ILE A 399 14.92 17.99 -23.23
CA ILE A 399 15.72 19.10 -23.75
C ILE A 399 16.97 19.28 -22.88
N ASN A 400 16.82 19.16 -21.58
CA ASN A 400 17.87 19.38 -20.60
C ASN A 400 18.45 18.06 -20.08
N LYS A 401 19.76 18.04 -19.80
CA LYS A 401 20.43 16.92 -19.15
C LYS A 401 19.95 16.74 -17.70
N ALA A 402 19.68 15.51 -17.31
CA ALA A 402 19.31 15.15 -15.93
C ALA A 402 20.55 14.94 -15.04
N LYS A 403 21.56 14.21 -15.55
CA LYS A 403 22.80 13.88 -14.84
C LYS A 403 24.02 14.10 -15.76
N PRO A 404 25.21 14.36 -15.23
CA PRO A 404 25.51 14.74 -13.84
C PRO A 404 25.15 16.21 -13.55
N LYS A 405 24.80 16.51 -12.30
CA LYS A 405 24.66 17.90 -11.80
C LYS A 405 26.05 18.52 -11.61
N ARG A 406 26.68 19.00 -12.70
CA ARG A 406 28.08 19.46 -12.75
C ARG A 406 28.42 20.46 -11.66
N ALA A 407 27.53 21.43 -11.40
CA ALA A 407 27.74 22.43 -10.37
C ALA A 407 27.91 21.77 -8.97
N LEU A 408 27.08 20.77 -8.63
CA LEU A 408 27.20 20.07 -7.35
C LEU A 408 28.50 19.29 -7.21
N ILE A 409 29.02 18.70 -8.29
CA ILE A 409 30.31 17.98 -8.27
C ILE A 409 31.44 18.96 -7.98
N VAL A 410 31.47 20.10 -8.67
CA VAL A 410 32.51 21.12 -8.50
C VAL A 410 32.40 21.76 -7.09
N ILE A 411 31.23 22.14 -6.64
CA ILE A 411 31.03 22.72 -5.29
C ILE A 411 31.41 21.70 -4.21
N GLY A 412 30.97 20.48 -4.31
CA GLY A 412 31.27 19.42 -3.32
C GLY A 412 32.77 19.12 -3.25
N SER A 413 33.44 18.99 -4.40
CA SER A 413 34.89 18.75 -4.44
C SER A 413 35.71 19.96 -3.93
N THR A 414 35.26 21.19 -4.18
CA THR A 414 35.93 22.38 -3.65
C THR A 414 35.79 22.49 -2.14
N LEU A 415 34.61 22.27 -1.58
CA LEU A 415 34.38 22.23 -0.11
C LEU A 415 35.23 21.15 0.54
N MET A 416 35.24 19.95 -0.03
CA MET A 416 36.06 18.85 0.48
C MET A 416 37.55 19.17 0.42
N SER A 417 38.01 19.82 -0.64
CA SER A 417 39.41 20.26 -0.78
C SER A 417 39.82 21.29 0.28
N ILE A 418 38.94 22.22 0.64
CA ILE A 418 39.20 23.17 1.73
C ILE A 418 39.38 22.42 3.07
N LEU A 419 38.46 21.47 3.39
CA LEU A 419 38.54 20.68 4.61
C LEU A 419 39.83 19.85 4.67
N VAL A 420 40.18 19.16 3.57
CA VAL A 420 41.41 18.33 3.50
C VAL A 420 42.65 19.22 3.60
N SER A 421 42.66 20.37 2.96
CA SER A 421 43.83 21.31 3.04
C SER A 421 43.98 21.87 4.44
N PHE A 422 42.88 22.16 5.14
CA PHE A 422 42.93 22.60 6.55
C PHE A 422 43.47 21.51 7.46
N THR A 423 42.95 20.26 7.36
CA THR A 423 43.44 19.14 8.17
C THR A 423 44.93 18.86 7.91
N PHE A 424 45.37 18.97 6.67
CA PHE A 424 46.77 18.80 6.33
C PHE A 424 47.68 19.88 6.95
N VAL A 425 47.26 21.16 6.91
CA VAL A 425 47.99 22.31 7.52
C VAL A 425 48.02 22.13 9.03
N TYR A 426 46.89 21.73 9.65
CA TYR A 426 46.77 21.49 11.08
C TYR A 426 47.70 20.36 11.54
N ALA A 427 47.64 19.20 10.86
CA ALA A 427 48.52 18.07 11.13
C ALA A 427 50.01 18.41 10.96
N GLY A 428 50.34 19.17 9.89
CA GLY A 428 51.70 19.64 9.66
C GLY A 428 52.23 20.55 10.74
N HIS A 429 51.38 21.42 11.30
CA HIS A 429 51.75 22.29 12.43
C HIS A 429 51.98 21.45 13.71
N HIS A 430 51.07 20.60 14.03
CA HIS A 430 51.15 19.73 15.23
C HIS A 430 52.36 18.78 15.20
N THR A 431 52.69 18.20 14.03
CA THR A 431 53.87 17.35 13.88
C THR A 431 55.18 18.12 13.96
N ARG A 432 55.24 19.39 13.56
CA ARG A 432 56.40 20.27 13.73
C ARG A 432 56.62 20.60 15.18
N ASP A 433 55.58 20.92 15.94
CA ASP A 433 55.65 21.20 17.35
C ASP A 433 56.11 19.98 18.15
N LEU A 434 55.66 18.80 17.83
CA LEU A 434 56.14 17.53 18.40
C LEU A 434 57.61 17.27 18.10
N ARG A 435 58.08 17.54 16.85
CA ARG A 435 59.49 17.40 16.49
C ARG A 435 60.38 18.39 17.18
N THR A 436 59.94 19.64 17.39
CA THR A 436 60.68 20.65 18.12
C THR A 436 60.75 20.38 19.60
N ALA A 437 59.68 19.82 20.19
CA ALA A 437 59.64 19.39 21.58
C ALA A 437 60.56 18.17 21.83
N LEU A 438 60.63 17.21 20.89
CA LEU A 438 61.52 16.05 20.96
C LEU A 438 63.01 16.39 20.74
N LYS A 439 63.36 17.47 20.02
CA LYS A 439 64.77 17.95 19.87
C LYS A 439 65.27 18.77 21.04
N ARG A 440 64.38 19.21 21.97
CA ARG A 440 64.75 19.95 23.18
C ARG A 440 64.93 19.04 24.43
N LYS A 441 64.67 17.76 24.28
CA LYS A 441 65.04 16.70 25.24
C LYS A 441 66.37 16.04 24.75
#